data_e7b84fa26370d0f651bbb0ce0024a048
#
_entry.id   e7b84fa26370d0f651bbb0ce0024a048
#
_cell.length_a   1.000
_cell.length_b   1.000
_cell.length_c   1.000
_cell.angle_alpha   90.00
_cell.angle_beta   90.00
_cell.angle_gamma   90.00
#
_symmetry.space_group_name_H-M   'P 1'
#
loop_
_entity.id
_entity.type
_entity.pdbx_description
1 polymer ?
#
loop_
_entity_poly.entity_id
_entity_poly.type
_entity_poly.pdbx_seq_one_letter_code
_entity_poly.pdbx_strand_id
1 'polypeptide(L)'
;LKKKRKIYDLVILCLGRESEHYKKIFKGKSIKKDYNEVAITCHIKHNLKINAASQYFYEEGPLAILPFKNSFFSLVWSVSNNFFEKNNLNIRSIIEKKLKTILKTTSKIKISNVKSFPIYLRLSKKYHKQNCLILGEGLHTIHPIAGQGFNLILRDIKKLKELIKKNIDLGLNIKNSFVLKNFYNSRNAENTIFGVGVDITNSFFKKNKHFDRTKFALLDNIVKYKNFKKITKYISDKGFF
;
A
#
# COMPACT_ATOMS: atom_id res chain seq x y z
N LEU A 1 -19.51 -40.97 -1.73
CA LEU A 1 -20.20 -39.81 -1.11
C LEU A 1 -20.11 -38.61 -2.05
N LYS A 2 -21.18 -38.32 -2.83
CA LYS A 2 -21.28 -37.10 -3.65
C LYS A 2 -21.30 -35.89 -2.70
N LYS A 3 -20.18 -35.11 -2.62
CA LYS A 3 -20.16 -33.83 -1.90
C LYS A 3 -21.23 -32.91 -2.50
N LYS A 4 -22.30 -32.60 -1.75
CA LYS A 4 -23.29 -31.58 -2.12
C LYS A 4 -22.54 -30.27 -2.42
N ARG A 5 -22.62 -29.77 -3.65
CA ARG A 5 -22.07 -28.45 -4.01
C ARG A 5 -22.89 -27.39 -3.29
N LYS A 6 -22.26 -26.63 -2.38
CA LYS A 6 -22.89 -25.45 -1.79
C LYS A 6 -22.93 -24.33 -2.82
N ILE A 7 -24.08 -23.71 -2.99
CA ILE A 7 -24.29 -22.56 -3.86
C ILE A 7 -24.32 -21.34 -2.95
N TYR A 8 -23.55 -20.31 -3.30
CA TYR A 8 -23.47 -19.03 -2.59
C TYR A 8 -23.92 -17.91 -3.52
N ASP A 9 -24.64 -16.93 -2.96
CA ASP A 9 -25.10 -15.76 -3.72
C ASP A 9 -23.94 -14.82 -4.06
N LEU A 10 -22.96 -14.70 -3.17
CA LEU A 10 -21.76 -13.92 -3.34
C LEU A 10 -20.54 -14.66 -2.77
N VAL A 11 -19.45 -14.69 -3.51
CA VAL A 11 -18.14 -15.22 -3.09
C VAL A 11 -17.12 -14.11 -3.15
N ILE A 12 -16.49 -13.79 -2.01
CA ILE A 12 -15.45 -12.76 -1.92
C ILE A 12 -14.10 -13.46 -1.76
N LEU A 13 -13.18 -13.19 -2.68
CA LEU A 13 -11.84 -13.76 -2.71
C LEU A 13 -10.81 -12.76 -2.16
N CYS A 14 -10.31 -13.04 -0.95
CA CYS A 14 -9.30 -12.25 -0.24
C CYS A 14 -8.00 -13.06 -0.11
N LEU A 15 -7.41 -13.49 -1.23
CA LEU A 15 -6.31 -14.47 -1.27
C LEU A 15 -4.91 -13.83 -1.31
N GLY A 16 -4.80 -12.53 -1.02
CA GLY A 16 -3.55 -11.78 -1.14
C GLY A 16 -3.14 -11.51 -2.58
N ARG A 17 -1.98 -10.89 -2.76
CA ARG A 17 -1.54 -10.34 -4.06
C ARG A 17 -1.06 -11.39 -5.07
N GLU A 18 -0.52 -12.51 -4.61
CA GLU A 18 0.16 -13.51 -5.46
C GLU A 18 -0.69 -14.75 -5.78
N SER A 19 -1.99 -14.75 -5.46
CA SER A 19 -2.82 -15.92 -5.69
C SER A 19 -3.00 -16.24 -7.16
N GLU A 20 -2.58 -17.43 -7.57
CA GLU A 20 -2.82 -17.97 -8.93
C GLU A 20 -4.31 -18.18 -9.24
N HIS A 21 -5.15 -18.33 -8.20
CA HIS A 21 -6.59 -18.50 -8.38
C HIS A 21 -7.21 -17.31 -9.11
N TYR A 22 -6.70 -16.09 -8.91
CA TYR A 22 -7.19 -14.92 -9.64
C TYR A 22 -6.96 -15.06 -11.15
N LYS A 23 -5.80 -15.57 -11.58
CA LYS A 23 -5.50 -15.79 -13.00
C LYS A 23 -6.43 -16.85 -13.61
N LYS A 24 -6.65 -17.95 -12.88
CA LYS A 24 -7.51 -19.07 -13.32
C LYS A 24 -8.99 -18.66 -13.43
N ILE A 25 -9.51 -17.92 -12.45
CA ILE A 25 -10.93 -17.56 -12.37
C ILE A 25 -11.26 -16.38 -13.27
N PHE A 26 -10.46 -15.31 -13.22
CA PHE A 26 -10.82 -14.03 -13.82
C PHE A 26 -10.26 -13.82 -15.22
N LYS A 27 -9.15 -14.50 -15.59
CA LYS A 27 -8.45 -14.30 -16.88
C LYS A 27 -8.29 -12.79 -17.21
N GLY A 28 -8.17 -11.96 -16.16
CA GLY A 28 -8.23 -10.52 -16.29
C GLY A 28 -6.86 -9.92 -16.59
N LYS A 29 -6.85 -8.86 -17.39
CA LYS A 29 -5.69 -8.00 -17.58
C LYS A 29 -5.50 -7.13 -16.32
N SER A 30 -4.26 -6.82 -15.98
CA SER A 30 -3.89 -5.84 -14.94
C SER A 30 -2.84 -4.88 -15.50
N ILE A 31 -2.89 -3.64 -15.04
CA ILE A 31 -1.78 -2.71 -15.20
C ILE A 31 -0.71 -3.19 -14.21
N LYS A 32 0.51 -3.36 -14.68
CA LYS A 32 1.65 -3.77 -13.85
C LYS A 32 2.83 -2.90 -14.16
N LYS A 33 3.58 -2.52 -13.11
CA LYS A 33 4.86 -1.84 -13.21
C LYS A 33 5.76 -2.38 -12.12
N ASP A 34 6.88 -2.96 -12.50
CA ASP A 34 7.93 -3.34 -11.57
C ASP A 34 8.77 -2.10 -11.27
N TYR A 35 9.01 -1.83 -9.99
CA TYR A 35 9.85 -0.71 -9.58
C TYR A 35 11.33 -1.08 -9.49
N ASN A 36 11.64 -2.37 -9.64
CA ASN A 36 12.97 -2.91 -9.37
C ASN A 36 13.48 -2.56 -7.97
N GLU A 37 12.56 -2.65 -7.01
CA GLU A 37 12.76 -2.30 -5.60
C GLU A 37 12.27 -3.40 -4.66
N VAL A 38 12.86 -3.43 -3.48
CA VAL A 38 12.49 -4.31 -2.36
C VAL A 38 12.12 -3.47 -1.15
N ALA A 39 11.00 -3.80 -0.50
CA ALA A 39 10.68 -3.29 0.83
C ALA A 39 11.28 -4.21 1.88
N ILE A 40 12.22 -3.69 2.64
CA ILE A 40 12.78 -4.35 3.82
C ILE A 40 11.93 -3.94 5.01
N THR A 41 11.42 -4.93 5.77
CA THR A 41 10.62 -4.68 6.97
C THR A 41 11.26 -5.37 8.17
N CYS A 42 11.20 -4.72 9.33
CA CYS A 42 11.63 -5.35 10.58
C CYS A 42 10.96 -4.70 11.78
N HIS A 43 11.01 -5.38 12.92
CA HIS A 43 10.59 -4.84 14.21
C HIS A 43 11.80 -4.41 15.02
N ILE A 44 11.72 -3.23 15.61
CA ILE A 44 12.78 -2.64 16.41
C ILE A 44 12.29 -2.47 17.83
N LYS A 45 12.99 -3.11 18.79
CA LYS A 45 12.80 -2.86 20.22
C LYS A 45 13.79 -1.77 20.65
N HIS A 46 13.31 -0.78 21.39
CA HIS A 46 14.06 0.40 21.84
C HIS A 46 13.56 0.92 23.19
N ASN A 47 14.34 1.83 23.79
CA ASN A 47 13.99 2.51 25.04
C ASN A 47 13.80 4.03 24.83
N LEU A 48 13.49 4.45 23.60
CA LEU A 48 13.33 5.86 23.22
C LEU A 48 11.85 6.25 23.27
N LYS A 49 11.57 7.54 23.44
CA LYS A 49 10.21 8.08 23.29
C LYS A 49 9.95 8.41 21.83
N ILE A 50 9.32 7.50 21.08
CA ILE A 50 8.95 7.68 19.67
C ILE A 50 7.44 7.56 19.58
N ASN A 51 6.75 8.69 19.44
CA ASN A 51 5.28 8.77 19.53
C ASN A 51 4.61 9.04 18.18
N ALA A 52 5.37 9.36 17.13
CA ALA A 52 4.84 9.72 15.83
C ALA A 52 5.49 8.88 14.72
N ALA A 53 4.70 8.53 13.72
CA ALA A 53 5.21 7.95 12.48
C ALA A 53 6.06 9.00 11.74
N SER A 54 7.19 8.57 11.21
CA SER A 54 8.13 9.43 10.48
C SER A 54 8.60 8.74 9.22
N GLN A 55 8.79 9.50 8.16
CA GLN A 55 9.35 9.01 6.91
C GLN A 55 10.53 9.88 6.48
N TYR A 56 11.61 9.23 6.09
CA TYR A 56 12.86 9.84 5.68
C TYR A 56 13.16 9.43 4.23
N PHE A 57 13.61 10.38 3.41
CA PHE A 57 13.97 10.13 2.02
C PHE A 57 15.49 10.13 1.87
N TYR A 58 16.04 8.95 1.65
CA TYR A 58 17.48 8.74 1.44
C TYR A 58 17.77 8.43 -0.03
N GLU A 59 19.05 8.45 -0.39
CA GLU A 59 19.49 8.06 -1.75
C GLU A 59 19.13 6.63 -2.09
N GLU A 60 19.23 5.75 -1.11
CA GLU A 60 18.89 4.34 -1.29
C GLU A 60 17.38 4.12 -1.39
N GLY A 61 16.58 5.08 -0.93
CA GLY A 61 15.13 5.09 -0.96
C GLY A 61 14.46 5.48 0.36
N PRO A 62 13.14 5.61 0.37
CA PRO A 62 12.36 6.05 1.52
C PRO A 62 12.37 5.02 2.66
N LEU A 63 12.61 5.51 3.89
CA LEU A 63 12.60 4.74 5.12
C LEU A 63 11.53 5.30 6.05
N ALA A 64 10.62 4.46 6.51
CA ALA A 64 9.57 4.81 7.47
C ALA A 64 9.79 4.15 8.82
N ILE A 65 9.55 4.91 9.89
CA ILE A 65 9.51 4.46 11.28
C ILE A 65 8.05 4.56 11.74
N LEU A 66 7.46 3.43 12.12
CA LEU A 66 6.05 3.30 12.43
C LEU A 66 5.87 2.75 13.86
N PRO A 67 5.71 3.62 14.88
CA PRO A 67 5.49 3.19 16.26
C PRO A 67 4.20 2.39 16.40
N PHE A 68 4.21 1.30 17.15
CA PHE A 68 3.00 0.52 17.45
C PHE A 68 2.83 0.12 18.91
N LYS A 69 3.90 0.23 19.70
CA LYS A 69 3.91 0.07 21.18
C LYS A 69 4.99 0.97 21.77
N ASN A 70 4.91 1.25 23.06
CA ASN A 70 5.83 2.18 23.76
C ASN A 70 7.33 1.88 23.55
N SER A 71 7.70 0.62 23.35
CA SER A 71 9.10 0.18 23.20
C SER A 71 9.36 -0.46 21.84
N PHE A 72 8.43 -0.32 20.88
CA PHE A 72 8.56 -0.98 19.57
C PHE A 72 8.07 -0.09 18.45
N PHE A 73 8.80 -0.14 17.32
CA PHE A 73 8.31 0.34 16.05
C PHE A 73 8.60 -0.66 14.93
N SER A 74 7.81 -0.61 13.87
CA SER A 74 8.13 -1.25 12.61
C SER A 74 8.93 -0.29 11.76
N LEU A 75 9.97 -0.82 11.11
CA LEU A 75 10.70 -0.13 10.07
C LEU A 75 10.26 -0.68 8.72
N VAL A 76 10.04 0.20 7.75
CA VAL A 76 9.83 -0.14 6.34
C VAL A 76 10.82 0.69 5.53
N TRP A 77 11.71 0.03 4.80
CA TRP A 77 12.72 0.70 3.97
C TRP A 77 12.65 0.17 2.54
N SER A 78 12.26 1.01 1.61
CA SER A 78 12.25 0.67 0.19
C SER A 78 13.60 0.99 -0.41
N VAL A 79 14.25 0.00 -1.02
CA VAL A 79 15.58 0.13 -1.62
C VAL A 79 15.59 -0.51 -3.00
N SER A 80 16.55 -0.14 -3.86
CA SER A 80 16.73 -0.82 -5.14
C SER A 80 17.15 -2.29 -4.94
N ASN A 81 16.77 -3.16 -5.89
CA ASN A 81 17.21 -4.56 -5.86
C ASN A 81 18.73 -4.66 -5.81
N ASN A 82 19.45 -3.86 -6.61
CA ASN A 82 20.93 -3.86 -6.61
C ASN A 82 21.52 -3.52 -5.23
N PHE A 83 20.94 -2.55 -4.52
CA PHE A 83 21.38 -2.22 -3.17
C PHE A 83 21.13 -3.39 -2.21
N PHE A 84 19.93 -3.99 -2.29
CA PHE A 84 19.56 -5.10 -1.44
C PHE A 84 20.46 -6.33 -1.66
N GLU A 85 20.70 -6.73 -2.90
CA GLU A 85 21.55 -7.87 -3.25
C GLU A 85 22.99 -7.70 -2.75
N LYS A 86 23.56 -6.50 -2.95
CA LYS A 86 24.93 -6.20 -2.48
C LYS A 86 25.07 -6.20 -0.95
N ASN A 87 24.01 -5.91 -0.22
CA ASN A 87 24.05 -5.67 1.22
C ASN A 87 23.24 -6.67 2.05
N ASN A 88 22.64 -7.69 1.44
CA ASN A 88 21.70 -8.60 2.11
C ASN A 88 22.29 -9.24 3.37
N LEU A 89 23.54 -9.72 3.31
CA LEU A 89 24.22 -10.34 4.44
C LEU A 89 24.44 -9.37 5.62
N ASN A 90 24.64 -8.09 5.33
CA ASN A 90 24.94 -7.05 6.31
C ASN A 90 23.76 -6.12 6.62
N ILE A 91 22.56 -6.42 6.09
CA ILE A 91 21.43 -5.52 6.12
C ILE A 91 21.02 -5.11 7.55
N ARG A 92 21.15 -6.02 8.52
CA ARG A 92 20.87 -5.72 9.93
C ARG A 92 21.82 -4.65 10.49
N SER A 93 23.11 -4.77 10.23
CA SER A 93 24.13 -3.82 10.66
C SER A 93 23.91 -2.44 10.02
N ILE A 94 23.58 -2.43 8.73
CA ILE A 94 23.27 -1.18 8.00
C ILE A 94 22.03 -0.49 8.58
N ILE A 95 20.97 -1.25 8.86
CA ILE A 95 19.74 -0.71 9.49
C ILE A 95 20.09 -0.16 10.87
N GLU A 96 20.86 -0.88 11.69
CA GLU A 96 21.24 -0.44 13.03
C GLU A 96 22.01 0.88 12.98
N LYS A 97 23.05 0.97 12.14
CA LYS A 97 23.86 2.18 11.95
C LYS A 97 22.98 3.35 11.50
N LYS A 98 22.14 3.14 10.50
CA LYS A 98 21.23 4.17 9.99
C LYS A 98 20.23 4.65 11.04
N LEU A 99 19.65 3.73 11.82
CA LEU A 99 18.73 4.08 12.90
C LEU A 99 19.41 4.87 14.03
N LYS A 100 20.63 4.49 14.43
CA LYS A 100 21.38 5.25 15.44
C LYS A 100 21.61 6.70 15.00
N THR A 101 21.91 6.92 13.73
CA THR A 101 22.05 8.27 13.15
C THR A 101 20.74 9.03 13.13
N ILE A 102 19.64 8.40 12.66
CA ILE A 102 18.30 9.03 12.58
C ILE A 102 17.79 9.42 13.96
N LEU A 103 17.92 8.51 14.92
CA LEU A 103 17.37 8.66 16.27
C LEU A 103 18.34 9.38 17.21
N LYS A 104 19.52 9.76 16.71
CA LYS A 104 20.59 10.42 17.48
C LYS A 104 20.85 9.73 18.82
N THR A 105 20.98 8.39 18.78
CA THR A 105 21.11 7.59 19.99
C THR A 105 22.30 6.62 19.91
N THR A 106 22.93 6.42 21.04
CA THR A 106 23.94 5.36 21.27
C THR A 106 23.32 4.13 21.93
N SER A 107 22.05 4.23 22.35
CA SER A 107 21.36 3.14 23.04
C SER A 107 21.26 1.87 22.21
N LYS A 108 21.27 0.75 22.89
CA LYS A 108 21.12 -0.57 22.25
C LYS A 108 19.73 -0.70 21.66
N ILE A 109 19.65 -1.02 20.39
CA ILE A 109 18.40 -1.39 19.69
C ILE A 109 18.45 -2.86 19.30
N LYS A 110 17.30 -3.55 19.36
CA LYS A 110 17.22 -4.97 18.98
C LYS A 110 16.35 -5.11 17.73
N ILE A 111 16.95 -5.61 16.66
CA ILE A 111 16.30 -5.82 15.37
C ILE A 111 15.79 -7.27 15.29
N SER A 112 14.52 -7.45 14.96
CA SER A 112 13.89 -8.76 14.82
C SER A 112 12.97 -8.82 13.60
N ASN A 113 12.58 -10.00 13.15
CA ASN A 113 11.64 -10.24 12.06
C ASN A 113 11.99 -9.48 10.76
N VAL A 114 13.26 -9.52 10.37
CA VAL A 114 13.70 -8.95 9.10
C VAL A 114 13.12 -9.77 7.94
N LYS A 115 12.32 -9.12 7.10
CA LYS A 115 11.72 -9.69 5.89
C LYS A 115 11.91 -8.75 4.72
N SER A 116 11.89 -9.28 3.52
CA SER A 116 11.95 -8.50 2.28
C SER A 116 10.81 -8.89 1.35
N PHE A 117 10.27 -7.91 0.63
CA PHE A 117 9.16 -8.10 -0.30
C PHE A 117 9.41 -7.30 -1.57
N PRO A 118 9.20 -7.86 -2.76
CA PRO A 118 9.30 -7.10 -4.00
C PRO A 118 8.23 -6.02 -4.06
N ILE A 119 8.58 -4.86 -4.59
CA ILE A 119 7.68 -3.72 -4.75
C ILE A 119 7.28 -3.61 -6.22
N TYR A 120 5.99 -3.64 -6.49
CA TYR A 120 5.42 -3.42 -7.81
C TYR A 120 4.05 -2.76 -7.72
N LEU A 121 3.67 -2.05 -8.78
CA LEU A 121 2.30 -1.62 -9.00
C LEU A 121 1.54 -2.74 -9.70
N ARG A 122 0.35 -3.04 -9.21
CA ARG A 122 -0.62 -3.88 -9.89
C ARG A 122 -2.02 -3.33 -9.66
N LEU A 123 -2.71 -3.02 -10.75
CA LEU A 123 -4.11 -2.60 -10.72
C LEU A 123 -4.91 -3.56 -11.59
N SER A 124 -5.84 -4.28 -10.99
CA SER A 124 -6.69 -5.23 -11.71
C SER A 124 -7.71 -4.46 -12.56
N LYS A 125 -7.86 -4.85 -13.83
CA LYS A 125 -8.91 -4.30 -14.70
C LYS A 125 -10.24 -5.04 -14.56
N LYS A 126 -10.27 -6.18 -13.86
CA LYS A 126 -11.46 -6.99 -13.66
C LYS A 126 -11.61 -7.33 -12.18
N TYR A 127 -12.69 -6.86 -11.56
CA TYR A 127 -12.94 -7.00 -10.14
C TYR A 127 -13.82 -8.21 -9.82
N HIS A 128 -14.72 -8.57 -10.75
CA HIS A 128 -15.65 -9.66 -10.54
C HIS A 128 -15.86 -10.50 -11.80
N LYS A 129 -16.34 -11.72 -11.59
CA LYS A 129 -16.83 -12.64 -12.63
C LYS A 129 -18.00 -13.43 -12.05
N GLN A 130 -19.16 -13.37 -12.70
CA GLN A 130 -20.39 -13.93 -12.15
C GLN A 130 -20.62 -13.37 -10.72
N ASN A 131 -20.83 -14.25 -9.74
CA ASN A 131 -21.00 -13.90 -8.33
C ASN A 131 -19.69 -13.90 -7.50
N CYS A 132 -18.53 -14.03 -8.15
CA CYS A 132 -17.23 -13.95 -7.48
C CYS A 132 -16.62 -12.55 -7.58
N LEU A 133 -16.22 -11.99 -6.47
CA LEU A 133 -15.54 -10.67 -6.34
C LEU A 133 -14.11 -10.87 -5.80
N ILE A 134 -13.15 -10.16 -6.37
CA ILE A 134 -11.82 -10.00 -5.76
C ILE A 134 -11.88 -8.81 -4.79
N LEU A 135 -11.28 -8.96 -3.61
CA LEU A 135 -11.12 -7.89 -2.64
C LEU A 135 -9.71 -7.92 -2.04
N GLY A 136 -9.23 -6.75 -1.56
CA GLY A 136 -7.91 -6.62 -0.98
C GLY A 136 -6.78 -6.50 -2.01
N GLU A 137 -5.58 -6.97 -1.68
CA GLU A 137 -4.38 -6.85 -2.52
C GLU A 137 -4.49 -7.55 -3.89
N GLY A 138 -5.48 -8.41 -4.07
CA GLY A 138 -5.80 -8.97 -5.38
C GLY A 138 -6.35 -7.95 -6.36
N LEU A 139 -6.99 -6.88 -5.89
CA LEU A 139 -7.49 -5.77 -6.72
C LEU A 139 -6.38 -4.79 -7.07
N HIS A 140 -5.63 -4.35 -6.07
CA HIS A 140 -4.60 -3.35 -6.22
C HIS A 140 -3.44 -3.61 -5.25
N THR A 141 -2.24 -3.50 -5.77
CA THR A 141 -0.99 -3.43 -5.01
C THR A 141 -0.30 -2.16 -5.43
N ILE A 142 0.04 -1.30 -4.47
CA ILE A 142 0.65 0.01 -4.71
C ILE A 142 1.96 0.13 -3.94
N HIS A 143 2.81 1.08 -4.33
CA HIS A 143 4.07 1.35 -3.63
C HIS A 143 3.82 1.75 -2.17
N PRO A 144 4.62 1.26 -1.20
CA PRO A 144 4.41 1.54 0.22
C PRO A 144 4.75 2.97 0.66
N ILE A 145 5.26 3.83 -0.24
CA ILE A 145 5.76 5.19 0.07
C ILE A 145 4.79 6.05 0.88
N ALA A 146 3.49 5.88 0.69
CA ALA A 146 2.48 6.67 1.41
C ALA A 146 1.70 5.86 2.45
N GLY A 147 2.00 4.58 2.64
CA GLY A 147 1.25 3.69 3.54
C GLY A 147 -0.23 3.51 3.17
N GLN A 148 -0.64 3.85 1.96
CA GLN A 148 -2.05 3.95 1.54
C GLN A 148 -2.69 2.63 1.09
N GLY A 149 -1.90 1.56 0.90
CA GLY A 149 -2.42 0.29 0.38
C GLY A 149 -3.56 -0.28 1.24
N PHE A 150 -3.38 -0.28 2.55
CA PHE A 150 -4.40 -0.76 3.49
C PHE A 150 -5.64 0.15 3.52
N ASN A 151 -5.45 1.46 3.47
CA ASN A 151 -6.55 2.42 3.44
C ASN A 151 -7.44 2.24 2.19
N LEU A 152 -6.85 1.94 1.04
CA LEU A 152 -7.60 1.60 -0.17
C LEU A 152 -8.49 0.38 0.02
N ILE A 153 -7.95 -0.67 0.66
CA ILE A 153 -8.72 -1.90 0.97
C ILE A 153 -9.90 -1.57 1.90
N LEU A 154 -9.68 -0.75 2.93
CA LEU A 154 -10.76 -0.34 3.85
C LEU A 154 -11.86 0.44 3.13
N ARG A 155 -11.51 1.31 2.19
CA ARG A 155 -12.48 2.03 1.36
C ARG A 155 -13.27 1.08 0.45
N ASP A 156 -12.61 0.10 -0.14
CA ASP A 156 -13.28 -0.94 -0.93
C ASP A 156 -14.29 -1.71 -0.08
N ILE A 157 -13.91 -2.13 1.12
CA ILE A 157 -14.79 -2.84 2.06
C ILE A 157 -15.99 -1.96 2.43
N LYS A 158 -15.75 -0.68 2.77
CA LYS A 158 -16.80 0.27 3.10
C LYS A 158 -17.80 0.40 1.95
N LYS A 159 -17.31 0.63 0.73
CA LYS A 159 -18.15 0.78 -0.45
C LYS A 159 -18.95 -0.48 -0.77
N LEU A 160 -18.33 -1.64 -0.68
CA LEU A 160 -19.03 -2.92 -0.88
C LEU A 160 -20.15 -3.11 0.15
N LYS A 161 -19.88 -2.82 1.43
CA LYS A 161 -20.88 -2.86 2.51
C LYS A 161 -22.06 -1.95 2.23
N GLU A 162 -21.81 -0.70 1.81
CA GLU A 162 -22.85 0.28 1.46
C GLU A 162 -23.74 -0.24 0.31
N LEU A 163 -23.14 -0.78 -0.75
CA LEU A 163 -23.86 -1.29 -1.90
C LEU A 163 -24.69 -2.54 -1.57
N ILE A 164 -24.15 -3.46 -0.76
CA ILE A 164 -24.88 -4.65 -0.30
C ILE A 164 -26.08 -4.21 0.56
N LYS A 165 -25.85 -3.33 1.53
CA LYS A 165 -26.93 -2.82 2.40
C LYS A 165 -28.02 -2.17 1.57
N LYS A 166 -27.69 -1.25 0.67
CA LYS A 166 -28.67 -0.59 -0.21
C LYS A 166 -29.52 -1.59 -1.01
N ASN A 167 -28.90 -2.66 -1.52
CA ASN A 167 -29.65 -3.70 -2.26
C ASN A 167 -30.61 -4.46 -1.36
N ILE A 168 -30.18 -4.81 -0.13
CA ILE A 168 -31.03 -5.50 0.86
C ILE A 168 -32.21 -4.60 1.26
N ASP A 169 -31.94 -3.33 1.57
CA ASP A 169 -32.97 -2.34 1.95
C ASP A 169 -34.02 -2.13 0.85
N LEU A 170 -33.64 -2.34 -0.42
CA LEU A 170 -34.54 -2.29 -1.58
C LEU A 170 -35.22 -3.63 -1.88
N GLY A 171 -35.03 -4.66 -1.07
CA GLY A 171 -35.58 -6.00 -1.32
C GLY A 171 -34.95 -6.73 -2.54
N LEU A 172 -33.81 -6.24 -3.05
CA LEU A 172 -33.14 -6.81 -4.22
C LEU A 172 -32.22 -7.95 -3.84
N ASN A 173 -32.17 -8.98 -4.69
CA ASN A 173 -31.30 -10.13 -4.46
C ASN A 173 -29.81 -9.75 -4.74
N ILE A 174 -28.94 -10.07 -3.78
CA ILE A 174 -27.46 -9.86 -3.89
C ILE A 174 -26.85 -10.66 -5.04
N LYS A 175 -27.49 -11.74 -5.46
CA LYS A 175 -27.07 -12.58 -6.56
C LYS A 175 -27.01 -11.86 -7.92
N ASN A 176 -27.72 -10.76 -8.04
CA ASN A 176 -27.69 -9.95 -9.24
C ASN A 176 -26.33 -9.26 -9.39
N SER A 177 -25.72 -9.39 -10.54
CA SER A 177 -24.43 -8.77 -10.90
C SER A 177 -24.39 -7.25 -10.76
N PHE A 178 -25.53 -6.60 -10.48
CA PHE A 178 -25.67 -5.17 -10.33
C PHE A 178 -24.85 -4.60 -9.17
N VAL A 179 -24.83 -5.25 -8.00
CA VAL A 179 -23.96 -4.85 -6.86
C VAL A 179 -22.50 -4.84 -7.28
N LEU A 180 -22.06 -5.91 -7.96
CA LEU A 180 -20.67 -6.05 -8.35
C LEU A 180 -20.28 -5.11 -9.48
N LYS A 181 -21.19 -4.82 -10.41
CA LYS A 181 -21.01 -3.83 -11.47
C LYS A 181 -20.89 -2.41 -10.89
N ASN A 182 -21.78 -2.05 -9.94
CA ASN A 182 -21.72 -0.76 -9.26
C ASN A 182 -20.46 -0.62 -8.40
N PHE A 183 -20.05 -1.69 -7.74
CA PHE A 183 -18.78 -1.71 -7.01
C PHE A 183 -17.61 -1.44 -7.95
N TYR A 184 -17.54 -2.12 -9.07
CA TYR A 184 -16.50 -1.90 -10.09
C TYR A 184 -16.50 -0.44 -10.56
N ASN A 185 -17.65 0.09 -10.97
CA ASN A 185 -17.76 1.43 -11.51
C ASN A 185 -17.33 2.51 -10.50
N SER A 186 -17.70 2.34 -9.22
CA SER A 186 -17.36 3.31 -8.18
C SER A 186 -15.90 3.21 -7.71
N ARG A 187 -15.30 2.02 -7.73
CA ARG A 187 -13.97 1.81 -7.14
C ARG A 187 -12.83 1.78 -8.14
N ASN A 188 -13.11 1.37 -9.41
CA ASN A 188 -12.04 1.22 -10.40
C ASN A 188 -11.35 2.56 -10.74
N ALA A 189 -12.12 3.63 -10.93
CA ALA A 189 -11.57 4.97 -11.21
C ALA A 189 -10.73 5.46 -10.02
N GLU A 190 -11.28 5.40 -8.81
CA GLU A 190 -10.59 5.86 -7.59
C GLU A 190 -9.31 5.06 -7.33
N ASN A 191 -9.36 3.74 -7.39
CA ASN A 191 -8.19 2.88 -7.19
C ASN A 191 -7.11 3.12 -8.25
N THR A 192 -7.50 3.41 -9.49
CA THR A 192 -6.56 3.74 -10.58
C THR A 192 -5.90 5.11 -10.33
N ILE A 193 -6.68 6.13 -10.00
CA ILE A 193 -6.15 7.47 -9.69
C ILE A 193 -5.18 7.41 -8.51
N PHE A 194 -5.53 6.68 -7.44
CA PHE A 194 -4.64 6.47 -6.29
C PHE A 194 -3.35 5.75 -6.69
N GLY A 195 -3.46 4.65 -7.43
CA GLY A 195 -2.30 3.89 -7.86
C GLY A 195 -1.34 4.72 -8.72
N VAL A 196 -1.87 5.49 -9.67
CA VAL A 196 -1.09 6.41 -10.51
C VAL A 196 -0.52 7.57 -9.68
N GLY A 197 -1.31 8.14 -8.75
CA GLY A 197 -0.85 9.21 -7.87
C GLY A 197 0.33 8.78 -6.98
N VAL A 198 0.28 7.57 -6.43
CA VAL A 198 1.40 6.99 -5.67
C VAL A 198 2.61 6.73 -6.55
N ASP A 199 2.42 6.29 -7.80
CA ASP A 199 3.50 6.08 -8.77
C ASP A 199 4.19 7.40 -9.13
N ILE A 200 3.42 8.46 -9.38
CA ILE A 200 3.96 9.82 -9.61
C ILE A 200 4.73 10.30 -8.39
N THR A 201 4.19 10.13 -7.19
CA THR A 201 4.85 10.49 -5.94
C THR A 201 6.19 9.76 -5.78
N ASN A 202 6.20 8.44 -5.99
CA ASN A 202 7.44 7.67 -5.94
C ASN A 202 8.47 8.15 -6.97
N SER A 203 8.03 8.41 -8.20
CA SER A 203 8.89 8.92 -9.28
C SER A 203 9.44 10.31 -8.96
N PHE A 204 8.65 11.14 -8.29
CA PHE A 204 9.06 12.47 -7.87
C PHE A 204 10.16 12.45 -6.81
N PHE A 205 10.08 11.54 -5.84
CA PHE A 205 11.06 11.40 -4.76
C PHE A 205 12.29 10.56 -5.15
N LYS A 206 12.26 9.85 -6.28
CA LYS A 206 13.48 9.22 -6.84
C LYS A 206 14.45 10.29 -7.29
N LYS A 207 15.69 10.24 -6.80
CA LYS A 207 16.75 11.17 -7.17
C LYS A 207 17.09 11.06 -8.67
N ASN A 208 16.83 12.13 -9.41
CA ASN A 208 17.49 12.42 -10.68
C ASN A 208 18.51 13.53 -10.45
N LYS A 209 19.79 13.27 -10.65
CA LYS A 209 20.93 14.17 -10.35
C LYS A 209 20.80 15.61 -10.86
N HIS A 210 19.93 15.88 -11.84
CA HIS A 210 19.77 17.21 -12.44
C HIS A 210 18.57 18.04 -11.93
N PHE A 211 17.72 17.51 -11.03
CA PHE A 211 16.44 18.17 -10.67
C PHE A 211 16.25 18.46 -9.18
N ASP A 212 17.25 18.18 -8.32
CA ASP A 212 17.04 18.19 -6.87
C ASP A 212 16.76 19.57 -6.26
N ARG A 213 17.48 20.63 -6.68
CA ARG A 213 17.28 21.99 -6.12
C ARG A 213 15.92 22.60 -6.47
N THR A 214 15.48 22.44 -7.72
CA THR A 214 14.17 22.95 -8.17
C THR A 214 13.00 22.18 -7.58
N LYS A 215 13.13 20.86 -7.38
CA LYS A 215 12.12 20.02 -6.71
C LYS A 215 11.92 20.41 -5.25
N PHE A 216 13.01 20.63 -4.50
CA PHE A 216 12.92 21.05 -3.11
C PHE A 216 12.33 22.45 -2.97
N ALA A 217 12.70 23.39 -3.83
CA ALA A 217 12.11 24.73 -3.83
C ALA A 217 10.62 24.73 -4.18
N LEU A 218 10.19 23.87 -5.11
CA LEU A 218 8.77 23.67 -5.43
C LEU A 218 8.01 23.03 -4.25
N LEU A 219 8.58 22.03 -3.60
CA LEU A 219 7.97 21.40 -2.42
C LEU A 219 7.84 22.38 -1.26
N ASP A 220 8.88 23.14 -0.95
CA ASP A 220 8.84 24.14 0.12
C ASP A 220 7.77 25.20 -0.13
N ASN A 221 7.58 25.62 -1.37
CA ASN A 221 6.52 26.53 -1.73
C ASN A 221 5.13 25.88 -1.61
N ILE A 222 4.94 24.65 -2.11
CA ILE A 222 3.67 23.94 -2.05
C ILE A 222 3.30 23.58 -0.59
N VAL A 223 4.27 23.15 0.21
CA VAL A 223 4.05 22.75 1.62
C VAL A 223 3.71 23.97 2.51
N LYS A 224 4.14 25.18 2.15
CA LYS A 224 3.77 26.42 2.84
C LYS A 224 2.30 26.77 2.69
N TYR A 225 1.63 26.33 1.62
CA TYR A 225 0.19 26.58 1.42
C TYR A 225 -0.65 25.74 2.39
N LYS A 226 -1.26 26.44 3.39
CA LYS A 226 -2.12 25.83 4.40
C LYS A 226 -3.28 25.00 3.79
N ASN A 227 -3.78 25.41 2.63
CA ASN A 227 -4.82 24.72 1.89
C ASN A 227 -4.34 23.42 1.26
N PHE A 228 -3.10 23.33 0.79
CA PHE A 228 -2.53 22.09 0.25
C PHE A 228 -2.44 21.00 1.31
N LYS A 229 -1.99 21.34 2.53
CA LYS A 229 -1.96 20.39 3.67
C LYS A 229 -3.36 19.91 4.03
N LYS A 230 -4.37 20.78 3.98
CA LYS A 230 -5.77 20.37 4.23
C LYS A 230 -6.29 19.43 3.14
N ILE A 231 -6.03 19.73 1.87
CA ILE A 231 -6.45 18.91 0.73
C ILE A 231 -5.76 17.55 0.75
N THR A 232 -4.44 17.50 0.94
CA THR A 232 -3.70 16.24 1.00
C THR A 232 -4.13 15.38 2.18
N LYS A 233 -4.38 15.99 3.36
CA LYS A 233 -4.95 15.29 4.51
C LYS A 233 -6.35 14.76 4.20
N TYR A 234 -7.23 15.58 3.64
CA TYR A 234 -8.58 15.17 3.27
C TYR A 234 -8.57 13.98 2.29
N ILE A 235 -7.75 14.06 1.23
CA ILE A 235 -7.60 12.98 0.24
C ILE A 235 -7.04 11.72 0.89
N SER A 236 -6.07 11.86 1.80
CA SER A 236 -5.49 10.74 2.54
C SER A 236 -6.51 10.05 3.45
N ASP A 237 -7.35 10.83 4.13
CA ASP A 237 -8.31 10.33 5.11
C ASP A 237 -9.62 9.84 4.46
N LYS A 238 -10.13 10.57 3.47
CA LYS A 238 -11.47 10.32 2.88
C LYS A 238 -11.47 9.83 1.44
N GLY A 239 -10.40 10.03 0.69
CA GLY A 239 -10.34 9.75 -0.74
C GLY A 239 -10.67 10.96 -1.61
N PHE A 240 -10.81 10.73 -2.92
CA PHE A 240 -11.13 11.80 -3.89
C PHE A 240 -12.62 12.13 -3.97
N PHE A 241 -13.49 11.22 -3.47
CA PHE A 241 -14.96 11.34 -3.52
C PHE A 241 -15.61 10.81 -2.25
#